data_7ab2cff1c4472d19594b98174bcc2b53
#
_entry.id   7ab2cff1c4472d19594b98174bcc2b53
#
_cell.length_a   1.000
_cell.length_b   1.000
_cell.length_c   1.000
_cell.angle_alpha   90.00
_cell.angle_beta   90.00
_cell.angle_gamma   90.00
#
_symmetry.space_group_name_H-M   'P 1'
#
loop_
_entity.id
_entity.type
_entity.pdbx_description
1 polymer ?
#
loop_
_entity_poly.entity_id
_entity_poly.type
_entity_poly.pdbx_seq_one_letter_code
_entity_poly.pdbx_strand_id
1 'polypeptide(L)'
;MALLAAQMYTLRNQCKTVPELAEACKRVKAMGYDGVQLSGVVEVAGDEMRKILDDTGLACAATHISLDSMENNTAAVIERHQKMGCKYTAIGGYFPKENWTLELWEGFIAKYNTIAAKFAGSGVKIGYHNHSHEFSPASGVRPMDLLMQRLDPENTWIEIDTYWVQHGGADPVEYIRRAAGRMPCVHFKDMTITPQRNHKM
;
A
#
# COMPACT_ATOMS: atom_id res chain seq x y z
N MET A 1 -0.51 8.85 19.17
CA MET A 1 -0.22 9.96 18.23
C MET A 1 -0.05 9.32 16.85
N ALA A 2 -0.60 9.91 15.79
CA ALA A 2 -0.37 9.41 14.43
C ALA A 2 1.08 9.70 14.02
N LEU A 3 1.71 8.78 13.28
CA LEU A 3 3.06 8.96 12.73
C LEU A 3 2.96 9.60 11.34
N LEU A 4 3.84 10.54 11.05
CA LEU A 4 4.05 11.06 9.70
C LEU A 4 5.12 10.21 9.00
N ALA A 5 4.73 9.47 7.97
CA ALA A 5 5.63 8.60 7.23
C ALA A 5 5.77 9.05 5.76
N ALA A 6 6.99 8.95 5.23
CA ALA A 6 7.25 9.25 3.82
C ALA A 6 7.00 8.00 2.96
N GLN A 7 6.20 8.16 1.88
CA GLN A 7 6.05 7.10 0.87
C GLN A 7 7.28 7.07 -0.03
N MET A 8 8.12 6.05 0.14
CA MET A 8 9.43 5.95 -0.53
C MET A 8 9.35 5.71 -2.05
N TYR A 9 8.18 5.35 -2.57
CA TYR A 9 7.98 5.30 -4.03
C TYR A 9 8.26 6.65 -4.70
N THR A 10 8.06 7.75 -3.99
CA THR A 10 8.40 9.11 -4.44
C THR A 10 9.92 9.24 -4.68
N LEU A 11 10.72 8.55 -3.89
CA LEU A 11 12.20 8.55 -3.94
C LEU A 11 12.79 7.29 -4.61
N ARG A 12 11.97 6.47 -5.28
CA ARG A 12 12.38 5.17 -5.84
C ARG A 12 13.61 5.21 -6.74
N ASN A 13 13.85 6.35 -7.39
CA ASN A 13 15.03 6.52 -8.27
C ASN A 13 16.32 6.79 -7.48
N GLN A 14 16.22 7.17 -6.20
CA GLN A 14 17.32 7.39 -5.27
C GLN A 14 17.44 6.26 -4.23
N CYS A 15 16.81 5.10 -4.47
CA CYS A 15 16.78 3.95 -3.57
C CYS A 15 16.98 2.64 -4.33
N LYS A 16 17.93 2.63 -5.28
CA LYS A 16 18.20 1.45 -6.13
C LYS A 16 19.22 0.49 -5.51
N THR A 17 20.00 0.97 -4.56
CA THR A 17 20.97 0.21 -3.78
C THR A 17 20.75 0.41 -2.30
N VAL A 18 21.27 -0.50 -1.48
CA VAL A 18 21.15 -0.40 -0.01
C VAL A 18 21.77 0.88 0.55
N PRO A 19 22.98 1.30 0.12
CA PRO A 19 23.55 2.57 0.53
C PRO A 19 22.68 3.79 0.15
N GLU A 20 22.12 3.81 -1.06
CA GLU A 20 21.20 4.87 -1.50
C GLU A 20 19.92 4.93 -0.64
N LEU A 21 19.34 3.76 -0.32
CA LEU A 21 18.18 3.68 0.55
C LEU A 21 18.48 4.20 1.96
N ALA A 22 19.63 3.80 2.53
CA ALA A 22 20.06 4.28 3.84
C ALA A 22 20.26 5.80 3.87
N GLU A 23 20.87 6.37 2.83
CA GLU A 23 21.03 7.83 2.70
C GLU A 23 19.69 8.54 2.52
N ALA A 24 18.78 7.99 1.72
CA ALA A 24 17.43 8.52 1.57
C ALA A 24 16.67 8.51 2.91
N CYS A 25 16.81 7.46 3.72
CA CYS A 25 16.21 7.39 5.06
C CYS A 25 16.76 8.50 5.99
N LYS A 26 18.08 8.76 5.98
CA LYS A 26 18.66 9.87 6.76
C LYS A 26 18.08 11.23 6.34
N ARG A 27 17.97 11.47 5.04
CA ARG A 27 17.37 12.72 4.51
C ARG A 27 15.90 12.85 4.89
N VAL A 28 15.12 11.78 4.80
CA VAL A 28 13.71 11.74 5.22
C VAL A 28 13.59 12.08 6.72
N LYS A 29 14.47 11.49 7.56
CA LYS A 29 14.49 11.83 8.99
C LYS A 29 14.83 13.28 9.23
N ALA A 30 15.83 13.83 8.53
CA ALA A 30 16.22 15.24 8.66
C ALA A 30 15.10 16.21 8.23
N MET A 31 14.16 15.77 7.38
CA MET A 31 12.94 16.52 7.01
C MET A 31 11.85 16.48 8.08
N GLY A 32 12.02 15.73 9.17
CA GLY A 32 11.07 15.65 10.28
C GLY A 32 10.07 14.50 10.22
N TYR A 33 10.24 13.53 9.32
CA TYR A 33 9.38 12.35 9.29
C TYR A 33 9.67 11.39 10.45
N ASP A 34 8.61 10.70 10.91
CA ASP A 34 8.68 9.68 11.95
C ASP A 34 8.92 8.27 11.40
N GLY A 35 8.57 8.05 10.14
CA GLY A 35 8.66 6.74 9.52
C GLY A 35 8.73 6.78 8.00
N VAL A 36 8.78 5.59 7.42
CA VAL A 36 8.77 5.37 5.97
C VAL A 36 7.79 4.26 5.61
N GLN A 37 7.22 4.34 4.42
CA GLN A 37 6.59 3.21 3.75
C GLN A 37 7.48 2.76 2.61
N LEU A 38 7.95 1.51 2.66
CA LEU A 38 8.85 0.95 1.66
C LEU A 38 8.05 0.47 0.44
N SER A 39 8.23 1.16 -0.68
CA SER A 39 7.55 0.84 -1.94
C SER A 39 8.44 1.22 -3.13
N GLY A 40 8.65 0.27 -4.05
CA GLY A 40 9.45 0.51 -5.26
C GLY A 40 10.94 0.79 -5.02
N VAL A 41 11.44 0.46 -3.85
CA VAL A 41 12.86 0.59 -3.46
C VAL A 41 13.57 -0.76 -3.57
N VAL A 42 14.90 -0.75 -3.46
CA VAL A 42 15.70 -1.97 -3.39
C VAL A 42 15.19 -2.90 -2.29
N GLU A 43 15.12 -4.17 -2.57
CA GLU A 43 14.76 -5.18 -1.56
C GLU A 43 15.94 -5.41 -0.62
N VAL A 44 15.66 -5.35 0.68
CA VAL A 44 16.67 -5.48 1.75
C VAL A 44 16.21 -6.56 2.72
N ALA A 45 17.15 -7.35 3.23
CA ALA A 45 16.87 -8.33 4.28
C ALA A 45 16.28 -7.64 5.53
N GLY A 46 15.41 -8.36 6.26
CA GLY A 46 14.69 -7.76 7.40
C GLY A 46 15.63 -7.20 8.47
N ASP A 47 16.69 -7.92 8.81
CA ASP A 47 17.69 -7.51 9.80
C ASP A 47 18.47 -6.27 9.34
N GLU A 48 18.87 -6.23 8.08
CA GLU A 48 19.59 -5.10 7.50
C GLU A 48 18.67 -3.86 7.42
N MET A 49 17.42 -4.04 7.03
CA MET A 49 16.44 -2.95 7.06
C MET A 49 16.17 -2.46 8.48
N ARG A 50 16.08 -3.37 9.46
CA ARG A 50 15.95 -3.01 10.87
C ARG A 50 17.10 -2.10 11.32
N LYS A 51 18.32 -2.47 10.95
CA LYS A 51 19.50 -1.65 11.27
C LYS A 51 19.40 -0.25 10.65
N ILE A 52 19.01 -0.11 9.39
CA ILE A 52 18.85 1.19 8.73
C ILE A 52 17.80 2.04 9.47
N LEU A 53 16.69 1.42 9.88
CA LEU A 53 15.62 2.10 10.62
C LEU A 53 16.09 2.56 12.01
N ASP A 54 16.83 1.72 12.73
CA ASP A 54 17.38 2.04 14.05
C ASP A 54 18.41 3.17 13.97
N ASP A 55 19.34 3.07 13.02
CA ASP A 55 20.40 4.07 12.81
C ASP A 55 19.82 5.45 12.44
N THR A 56 18.62 5.49 11.84
CA THR A 56 17.95 6.74 11.45
C THR A 56 16.86 7.19 12.42
N GLY A 57 16.43 6.34 13.33
CA GLY A 57 15.30 6.60 14.23
C GLY A 57 13.96 6.71 13.48
N LEU A 58 13.79 5.97 12.37
CA LEU A 58 12.56 5.88 11.60
C LEU A 58 11.82 4.59 11.91
N ALA A 59 10.48 4.62 11.89
CA ALA A 59 9.64 3.42 11.89
C ALA A 59 9.34 2.97 10.46
N CYS A 60 9.17 1.66 10.24
CA CYS A 60 8.52 1.16 9.03
C CYS A 60 7.01 1.15 9.24
N ALA A 61 6.30 2.09 8.63
CA ALA A 61 4.85 2.21 8.76
C ALA A 61 4.13 1.09 8.02
N ALA A 62 4.56 0.80 6.78
CA ALA A 62 4.05 -0.27 5.93
C ALA A 62 5.03 -0.56 4.79
N THR A 63 4.74 -1.61 4.01
CA THR A 63 5.43 -1.89 2.75
C THR A 63 4.44 -2.13 1.63
N HIS A 64 4.88 -1.95 0.37
CA HIS A 64 4.22 -2.54 -0.79
C HIS A 64 5.08 -3.65 -1.37
N ILE A 65 4.47 -4.82 -1.54
CA ILE A 65 5.09 -5.99 -2.16
C ILE A 65 4.15 -6.58 -3.23
N SER A 66 4.67 -7.45 -4.07
CA SER A 66 3.85 -8.08 -5.11
C SER A 66 2.86 -9.09 -4.52
N LEU A 67 1.72 -9.27 -5.20
CA LEU A 67 0.76 -10.33 -4.88
C LEU A 67 1.42 -11.72 -4.95
N ASP A 68 2.29 -11.93 -5.94
CA ASP A 68 3.05 -13.16 -6.11
C ASP A 68 3.91 -13.49 -4.88
N SER A 69 4.64 -12.49 -4.36
CA SER A 69 5.42 -12.68 -3.12
C SER A 69 4.55 -13.04 -1.93
N MET A 70 3.39 -12.40 -1.77
CA MET A 70 2.45 -12.73 -0.70
C MET A 70 1.93 -14.17 -0.81
N GLU A 71 1.64 -14.62 -2.03
CA GLU A 71 1.06 -15.94 -2.31
C GLU A 71 2.07 -17.07 -2.17
N ASN A 72 3.25 -16.92 -2.81
CA ASN A 72 4.21 -17.99 -3.04
C ASN A 72 5.39 -17.97 -2.04
N ASN A 73 5.64 -16.83 -1.39
CA ASN A 73 6.74 -16.67 -0.44
C ASN A 73 6.25 -16.19 0.94
N THR A 74 5.04 -16.56 1.34
CA THR A 74 4.37 -16.06 2.56
C THR A 74 5.26 -16.11 3.80
N ALA A 75 5.94 -17.24 4.06
CA ALA A 75 6.79 -17.41 5.23
C ALA A 75 7.98 -16.42 5.23
N ALA A 76 8.64 -16.25 4.10
CA ALA A 76 9.75 -15.31 3.95
C ALA A 76 9.28 -13.83 4.10
N VAL A 77 8.09 -13.52 3.58
CA VAL A 77 7.47 -12.21 3.76
C VAL A 77 7.20 -11.93 5.24
N ILE A 78 6.60 -12.89 5.95
CA ILE A 78 6.32 -12.76 7.38
C ILE A 78 7.62 -12.56 8.17
N GLU A 79 8.60 -13.43 7.98
CA GLU A 79 9.89 -13.36 8.66
C GLU A 79 10.58 -11.99 8.44
N ARG A 80 10.64 -11.54 7.18
CA ARG A 80 11.23 -10.25 6.83
C ARG A 80 10.55 -9.09 7.55
N HIS A 81 9.20 -9.09 7.60
CA HIS A 81 8.42 -8.04 8.25
C HIS A 81 8.59 -8.06 9.77
N GLN A 82 8.60 -9.25 10.37
CA GLN A 82 8.86 -9.40 11.81
C GLN A 82 10.25 -8.87 12.18
N LYS A 83 11.29 -9.23 11.42
CA LYS A 83 12.68 -8.76 11.65
C LYS A 83 12.80 -7.24 11.54
N MET A 84 12.18 -6.62 10.54
CA MET A 84 12.22 -5.16 10.42
C MET A 84 11.23 -4.43 11.35
N GLY A 85 10.39 -5.15 12.09
CA GLY A 85 9.40 -4.56 13.01
C GLY A 85 8.20 -3.92 12.31
N CYS A 86 7.87 -4.34 11.09
CA CYS A 86 6.75 -3.83 10.30
C CYS A 86 5.56 -4.78 10.37
N LYS A 87 4.39 -4.26 10.79
CA LYS A 87 3.17 -5.06 10.95
C LYS A 87 2.27 -5.06 9.72
N TYR A 88 2.51 -4.16 8.76
CA TYR A 88 1.60 -3.90 7.66
C TYR A 88 2.31 -4.00 6.32
N THR A 89 1.76 -4.79 5.42
CA THR A 89 2.17 -4.82 4.02
C THR A 89 0.94 -4.77 3.13
N ALA A 90 1.04 -4.18 1.94
CA ALA A 90 -0.06 -4.13 0.99
C ALA A 90 0.42 -4.46 -0.42
N ILE A 91 -0.51 -4.84 -1.30
CA ILE A 91 -0.23 -4.70 -2.73
C ILE A 91 -0.42 -3.24 -3.12
N GLY A 92 0.43 -2.75 -4.02
CA GLY A 92 0.34 -1.37 -4.53
C GLY A 92 -0.83 -1.14 -5.49
N GLY A 93 -1.70 -2.13 -5.68
CA GLY A 93 -2.88 -2.11 -6.53
C GLY A 93 -3.04 -3.44 -7.29
N TYR A 94 -4.24 -3.70 -7.78
CA TYR A 94 -4.55 -4.83 -8.65
C TYR A 94 -4.84 -4.31 -10.06
N PHE A 95 -4.05 -4.71 -11.05
CA PHE A 95 -4.12 -4.23 -12.44
C PHE A 95 -4.35 -5.43 -13.37
N PRO A 96 -5.58 -5.93 -13.51
CA PRO A 96 -5.87 -7.03 -14.42
C PRO A 96 -5.60 -6.60 -15.87
N LYS A 97 -5.08 -7.53 -16.66
CA LYS A 97 -4.82 -7.32 -18.10
C LYS A 97 -6.08 -7.48 -18.96
N GLU A 98 -7.11 -8.09 -18.38
CA GLU A 98 -8.38 -8.41 -19.01
C GLU A 98 -9.44 -7.34 -18.74
N ASN A 99 -10.60 -7.48 -19.35
CA ASN A 99 -11.74 -6.61 -19.06
C ASN A 99 -12.12 -6.72 -17.58
N TRP A 100 -12.32 -5.59 -16.93
CA TRP A 100 -12.61 -5.49 -15.49
C TRP A 100 -14.07 -5.82 -15.21
N THR A 101 -14.38 -7.11 -15.20
CA THR A 101 -15.72 -7.63 -14.90
C THR A 101 -15.91 -7.79 -13.40
N LEU A 102 -17.17 -7.91 -12.98
CA LEU A 102 -17.51 -8.18 -11.59
C LEU A 102 -16.91 -9.52 -11.13
N GLU A 103 -17.00 -10.55 -11.95
CA GLU A 103 -16.48 -11.89 -11.67
C GLU A 103 -14.95 -11.87 -11.44
N LEU A 104 -14.23 -11.05 -12.21
CA LEU A 104 -12.80 -10.88 -12.05
C LEU A 104 -12.45 -10.32 -10.66
N TRP A 105 -13.20 -9.30 -10.21
CA TRP A 105 -13.00 -8.72 -8.89
C TRP A 105 -13.40 -9.67 -7.75
N GLU A 106 -14.48 -10.41 -7.91
CA GLU A 106 -14.90 -11.43 -6.94
C GLU A 106 -13.86 -12.55 -6.83
N GLY A 107 -13.34 -13.03 -7.96
CA GLY A 107 -12.25 -14.01 -8.00
C GLY A 107 -10.97 -13.50 -7.33
N PHE A 108 -10.59 -12.24 -7.58
CA PHE A 108 -9.47 -11.62 -6.90
C PHE A 108 -9.68 -11.55 -5.39
N ILE A 109 -10.84 -11.11 -4.91
CA ILE A 109 -11.15 -11.00 -3.48
C ILE A 109 -11.08 -12.37 -2.80
N ALA A 110 -11.67 -13.40 -3.41
CA ALA A 110 -11.62 -14.77 -2.88
C ALA A 110 -10.17 -15.26 -2.75
N LYS A 111 -9.37 -15.06 -3.80
CA LYS A 111 -7.93 -15.38 -3.79
C LYS A 111 -7.19 -14.58 -2.71
N TYR A 112 -7.44 -13.29 -2.60
CA TYR A 112 -6.77 -12.43 -1.64
C TYR A 112 -7.07 -12.82 -0.20
N ASN A 113 -8.32 -13.20 0.12
CA ASN A 113 -8.71 -13.72 1.42
C ASN A 113 -8.00 -15.05 1.74
N THR A 114 -7.85 -15.93 0.74
CA THR A 114 -7.09 -17.18 0.91
C THR A 114 -5.61 -16.90 1.25
N ILE A 115 -5.01 -15.89 0.61
CA ILE A 115 -3.65 -15.46 0.91
C ILE A 115 -3.60 -14.84 2.31
N ALA A 116 -4.56 -13.97 2.66
CA ALA A 116 -4.62 -13.31 3.97
C ALA A 116 -4.68 -14.33 5.13
N ALA A 117 -5.41 -15.42 4.95
CA ALA A 117 -5.49 -16.49 5.95
C ALA A 117 -4.12 -17.11 6.26
N LYS A 118 -3.16 -17.12 5.31
CA LYS A 118 -1.79 -17.61 5.56
C LYS A 118 -1.00 -16.70 6.50
N PHE A 119 -1.40 -15.44 6.65
CA PHE A 119 -0.77 -14.46 7.55
C PHE A 119 -1.40 -14.47 8.97
N ALA A 120 -2.50 -15.18 9.17
CA ALA A 120 -3.20 -15.23 10.44
C ALA A 120 -2.25 -15.66 11.58
N GLY A 121 -2.29 -14.96 12.72
CA GLY A 121 -1.45 -15.23 13.89
C GLY A 121 0.01 -14.81 13.77
N SER A 122 0.49 -14.38 12.60
CA SER A 122 1.89 -13.97 12.40
C SER A 122 2.24 -12.60 12.98
N GLY A 123 1.24 -11.76 13.27
CA GLY A 123 1.41 -10.35 13.63
C GLY A 123 1.63 -9.42 12.41
N VAL A 124 1.64 -9.97 11.19
CA VAL A 124 1.70 -9.20 9.93
C VAL A 124 0.36 -9.30 9.23
N LYS A 125 -0.20 -8.17 8.81
CA LYS A 125 -1.46 -8.10 8.07
C LYS A 125 -1.21 -7.63 6.64
N ILE A 126 -1.94 -8.22 5.68
CA ILE A 126 -1.87 -7.77 4.29
C ILE A 126 -2.97 -6.76 3.98
N GLY A 127 -2.70 -5.79 3.12
CA GLY A 127 -3.62 -4.70 2.81
C GLY A 127 -3.79 -4.46 1.32
N TYR A 128 -4.79 -3.65 1.00
CA TYR A 128 -5.08 -3.22 -0.35
C TYR A 128 -4.96 -1.71 -0.48
N HIS A 129 -4.11 -1.24 -1.40
CA HIS A 129 -3.98 0.16 -1.78
C HIS A 129 -4.77 0.43 -3.06
N ASN A 130 -5.66 1.43 -3.02
CA ASN A 130 -6.49 1.78 -4.16
C ASN A 130 -5.79 2.71 -5.16
N HIS A 131 -6.25 2.59 -6.41
CA HIS A 131 -6.09 3.58 -7.48
C HIS A 131 -7.46 4.12 -7.92
N SER A 132 -7.54 4.77 -9.07
CA SER A 132 -8.80 5.33 -9.57
C SER A 132 -9.71 4.31 -10.24
N HIS A 133 -9.14 3.24 -10.78
CA HIS A 133 -9.90 2.27 -11.55
C HIS A 133 -10.86 1.43 -10.69
N GLU A 134 -10.60 1.27 -9.39
CA GLU A 134 -11.51 0.59 -8.46
C GLU A 134 -12.82 1.38 -8.23
N PHE A 135 -12.84 2.64 -8.65
CA PHE A 135 -14.05 3.48 -8.59
C PHE A 135 -14.85 3.47 -9.90
N SER A 136 -14.30 2.89 -10.98
CA SER A 136 -15.02 2.66 -12.23
C SER A 136 -15.96 1.46 -12.08
N PRO A 137 -17.30 1.64 -12.29
CA PRO A 137 -18.23 0.55 -12.07
C PRO A 137 -18.02 -0.64 -13.01
N ALA A 138 -17.96 -1.83 -12.44
CA ALA A 138 -18.04 -3.10 -13.15
C ALA A 138 -19.48 -3.65 -12.94
N SER A 139 -20.24 -3.76 -14.02
CA SER A 139 -21.68 -4.16 -13.95
C SER A 139 -22.49 -3.34 -12.93
N GLY A 140 -22.23 -2.04 -12.85
CA GLY A 140 -22.93 -1.12 -11.93
C GLY A 140 -22.42 -1.12 -10.48
N VAL A 141 -21.43 -1.95 -10.15
CA VAL A 141 -20.83 -2.03 -8.80
C VAL A 141 -19.41 -1.48 -8.83
N ARG A 142 -19.06 -0.63 -7.88
CA ARG A 142 -17.68 -0.15 -7.73
C ARG A 142 -16.82 -1.23 -7.08
N PRO A 143 -15.72 -1.65 -7.70
CA PRO A 143 -14.79 -2.63 -7.12
C PRO A 143 -14.29 -2.26 -5.73
N MET A 144 -14.03 -0.98 -5.47
CA MET A 144 -13.62 -0.52 -4.14
C MET A 144 -14.67 -0.83 -3.06
N ASP A 145 -15.95 -0.73 -3.38
CA ASP A 145 -17.02 -1.06 -2.44
C ASP A 145 -17.05 -2.57 -2.12
N LEU A 146 -16.81 -3.41 -3.13
CA LEU A 146 -16.68 -4.86 -2.94
C LEU A 146 -15.46 -5.22 -2.08
N LEU A 147 -14.30 -4.61 -2.37
CA LEU A 147 -13.08 -4.80 -1.60
C LEU A 147 -13.31 -4.47 -0.12
N MET A 148 -13.90 -3.32 0.17
CA MET A 148 -14.19 -2.91 1.54
C MET A 148 -15.19 -3.82 2.25
N GLN A 149 -16.15 -4.37 1.52
CA GLN A 149 -17.21 -5.23 2.06
C GLN A 149 -16.75 -6.68 2.26
N ARG A 150 -15.94 -7.23 1.33
CA ARG A 150 -15.71 -8.67 1.22
C ARG A 150 -14.29 -9.12 1.55
N LEU A 151 -13.31 -8.20 1.66
CA LEU A 151 -12.01 -8.55 2.19
C LEU A 151 -12.14 -8.87 3.69
N ASP A 152 -11.52 -9.97 4.11
CA ASP A 152 -11.54 -10.45 5.49
C ASP A 152 -11.06 -9.35 6.46
N PRO A 153 -11.92 -8.83 7.35
CA PRO A 153 -11.55 -7.71 8.23
C PRO A 153 -10.55 -8.11 9.32
N GLU A 154 -10.43 -9.39 9.64
CA GLU A 154 -9.50 -9.89 10.66
C GLU A 154 -8.05 -9.86 10.17
N ASN A 155 -7.82 -10.27 8.92
CA ASN A 155 -6.49 -10.50 8.37
C ASN A 155 -6.08 -9.48 7.29
N THR A 156 -7.00 -8.59 6.89
CA THR A 156 -6.72 -7.55 5.90
C THR A 156 -6.94 -6.14 6.44
N TRP A 157 -6.32 -5.18 5.78
CA TRP A 157 -6.52 -3.75 6.02
C TRP A 157 -6.64 -2.99 4.69
N ILE A 158 -7.14 -1.77 4.75
CA ILE A 158 -7.37 -0.91 3.58
C ILE A 158 -6.42 0.29 3.66
N GLU A 159 -5.75 0.60 2.57
CA GLU A 159 -4.92 1.79 2.41
C GLU A 159 -5.58 2.75 1.43
N ILE A 160 -6.29 3.75 1.94
CA ILE A 160 -6.91 4.78 1.11
C ILE A 160 -5.84 5.75 0.62
N ASP A 161 -5.75 5.93 -0.70
CA ASP A 161 -5.02 7.04 -1.34
C ASP A 161 -6.01 8.11 -1.77
N THR A 162 -5.97 9.26 -1.11
CA THR A 162 -6.95 10.35 -1.30
C THR A 162 -6.95 10.91 -2.72
N TYR A 163 -5.79 10.99 -3.36
CA TYR A 163 -5.67 11.41 -4.75
C TYR A 163 -6.42 10.47 -5.69
N TRP A 164 -6.20 9.15 -5.52
CA TRP A 164 -6.80 8.17 -6.41
C TRP A 164 -8.31 8.04 -6.21
N VAL A 165 -8.81 8.23 -4.99
CA VAL A 165 -10.26 8.32 -4.74
C VAL A 165 -10.86 9.51 -5.49
N GLN A 166 -10.26 10.69 -5.32
CA GLN A 166 -10.70 11.91 -6.00
C GLN A 166 -10.61 11.79 -7.53
N HIS A 167 -9.50 11.25 -8.04
CA HIS A 167 -9.29 11.00 -9.47
C HIS A 167 -10.29 10.00 -10.03
N GLY A 168 -10.75 9.04 -9.23
CA GLY A 168 -11.80 8.08 -9.56
C GLY A 168 -13.22 8.65 -9.48
N GLY A 169 -13.38 9.94 -9.15
CA GLY A 169 -14.68 10.60 -9.08
C GLY A 169 -15.49 10.26 -7.82
N ALA A 170 -14.81 9.87 -6.73
CA ALA A 170 -15.44 9.60 -5.44
C ALA A 170 -14.93 10.59 -4.37
N ASP A 171 -15.64 10.65 -3.22
CA ASP A 171 -15.28 11.52 -2.10
C ASP A 171 -14.27 10.83 -1.18
N PRO A 172 -13.01 11.33 -1.05
CA PRO A 172 -12.02 10.76 -0.15
C PRO A 172 -12.47 10.71 1.31
N VAL A 173 -13.22 11.70 1.77
CA VAL A 173 -13.70 11.78 3.16
C VAL A 173 -14.69 10.66 3.45
N GLU A 174 -15.57 10.34 2.51
CA GLU A 174 -16.49 9.21 2.63
C GLU A 174 -15.72 7.90 2.77
N TYR A 175 -14.74 7.64 1.90
CA TYR A 175 -13.99 6.38 1.92
C TYR A 175 -13.09 6.25 3.14
N ILE A 176 -12.49 7.34 3.64
CA ILE A 176 -11.76 7.35 4.92
C ILE A 176 -12.68 6.97 6.08
N ARG A 177 -13.89 7.55 6.14
CA ARG A 177 -14.87 7.22 7.20
C ARG A 177 -15.30 5.75 7.13
N ARG A 178 -15.56 5.24 5.94
CA ARG A 178 -15.94 3.83 5.72
C ARG A 178 -14.82 2.86 6.07
N ALA A 179 -13.56 3.24 5.89
CA ALA A 179 -12.39 2.43 6.24
C ALA A 179 -12.00 2.53 7.73
N ALA A 180 -12.73 3.31 8.54
CA ALA A 180 -12.43 3.50 9.96
C ALA A 180 -12.30 2.16 10.70
N GLY A 181 -11.25 2.02 11.52
CA GLY A 181 -10.93 0.78 12.24
C GLY A 181 -10.18 -0.27 11.42
N ARG A 182 -10.08 -0.11 10.08
CA ARG A 182 -9.38 -1.01 9.16
C ARG A 182 -8.28 -0.32 8.36
N MET A 183 -7.94 0.91 8.66
CA MET A 183 -7.01 1.76 7.90
C MET A 183 -5.86 2.22 8.82
N PRO A 184 -4.84 1.38 9.06
CA PRO A 184 -3.67 1.78 9.86
C PRO A 184 -2.80 2.82 9.17
N CYS A 185 -2.82 2.87 7.83
CA CYS A 185 -2.11 3.83 7.00
C CYS A 185 -3.05 4.46 5.98
N VAL A 186 -2.79 5.72 5.64
CA VAL A 186 -3.50 6.48 4.61
C VAL A 186 -2.49 7.29 3.81
N HIS A 187 -2.67 7.35 2.48
CA HIS A 187 -1.90 8.25 1.64
C HIS A 187 -2.63 9.58 1.50
N PHE A 188 -2.09 10.60 2.14
CA PHE A 188 -2.47 11.99 1.86
C PHE A 188 -1.70 12.48 0.65
N LYS A 189 -2.33 12.42 -0.50
CA LYS A 189 -1.76 12.81 -1.78
C LYS A 189 -2.69 13.81 -2.43
N ASP A 190 -2.15 14.95 -2.79
CA ASP A 190 -2.87 16.04 -3.42
C ASP A 190 -2.84 15.92 -4.95
N MET A 191 -3.68 16.69 -5.63
CA MET A 191 -3.74 16.77 -7.08
C MET A 191 -3.89 18.20 -7.56
N THR A 192 -3.34 18.47 -8.74
CA THR A 192 -3.59 19.71 -9.46
C THR A 192 -3.85 19.39 -10.93
N ILE A 193 -4.69 20.20 -11.55
CA ILE A 193 -4.93 20.12 -12.99
C ILE A 193 -4.05 21.18 -13.65
N THR A 194 -3.10 20.73 -14.48
CA THR A 194 -2.33 21.65 -15.33
C THR A 194 -3.00 21.79 -16.70
N PRO A 195 -3.26 23.00 -17.19
CA PRO A 195 -3.80 23.20 -18.53
C PRO A 195 -2.85 22.60 -19.56
N GLN A 196 -3.31 21.58 -20.29
CA GLN A 196 -2.59 21.09 -21.46
C GLN A 196 -2.97 21.95 -22.66
N ARG A 197 -1.97 22.55 -23.35
CA ARG A 197 -2.18 23.43 -24.52
C ARG A 197 -2.80 22.74 -25.75
N ASN A 198 -3.03 21.43 -25.74
CA ASN A 198 -3.48 20.64 -26.87
C ASN A 198 -4.65 19.69 -26.53
N HIS A 199 -5.70 20.16 -25.88
CA HIS A 199 -6.98 19.44 -25.92
C HIS A 199 -7.68 19.82 -27.22
N LYS A 200 -7.48 19.01 -28.28
CA LYS A 200 -8.49 18.88 -29.33
C LYS A 200 -9.61 18.02 -28.74
N MET A 201 -10.74 18.65 -28.44
CA MET A 201 -12.01 17.92 -28.23
C MET A 201 -12.43 17.28 -29.55
#